data_9c77e6cf17254c905bcec9f397a612d9
#
_entry.id   9c77e6cf17254c905bcec9f397a612d9
#
_cell.length_a   1.000
_cell.length_b   1.000
_cell.length_c   1.000
_cell.angle_alpha   90.00
_cell.angle_beta   90.00
_cell.angle_gamma   90.00
#
_symmetry.space_group_name_H-M   'P 1'
#
loop_
_entity.id
_entity.type
_entity.pdbx_description
1 polymer ?
#
loop_
_entity_poly.entity_id
_entity_poly.type
_entity_poly.pdbx_seq_one_letter_code
_entity_poly.pdbx_strand_id
1 'polypeptide(L)'
;LGFMAYIFVYITDLDDQPETTEMTDIDVVKAYGDSLSRIAVDVTVSKPSATSLTSAFEDFTIVVEEGIIRIEKSHSKLIDKKIDNFNPSSVFATDLNGNQLPEFWVAGLAGKNFRVFAFEYVAGKVKPIRFPAIMGRQRFGFAGGDSLYLEKSAIVHSFNFENDSYSDITSGIRACYYKYRVDGSFVLSKTLDLEKHDE
;
A
#
# COMPACT_ATOMS: atom_id res chain seq x y z
N LEU A 1 -0.46 -27.67 -1.09
CA LEU A 1 -1.17 -27.05 -2.21
C LEU A 1 -1.16 -25.55 -1.96
N GLY A 2 -0.21 -24.85 -2.62
CA GLY A 2 -0.10 -23.41 -2.51
C GLY A 2 -1.11 -22.74 -3.45
N PHE A 3 -1.96 -21.89 -2.91
CA PHE A 3 -2.82 -21.02 -3.70
C PHE A 3 -2.02 -19.79 -4.11
N MET A 4 -1.93 -19.56 -5.43
CA MET A 4 -1.47 -18.30 -5.99
C MET A 4 -2.63 -17.31 -5.98
N ALA A 5 -2.49 -16.24 -5.22
CA ALA A 5 -3.37 -15.09 -5.35
C ALA A 5 -2.91 -14.27 -6.57
N TYR A 6 -3.77 -14.12 -7.57
CA TYR A 6 -3.53 -13.22 -8.70
C TYR A 6 -4.17 -11.88 -8.37
N ILE A 7 -3.35 -10.84 -8.37
CA ILE A 7 -3.83 -9.47 -8.29
C ILE A 7 -3.90 -8.94 -9.72
N PHE A 8 -5.12 -8.66 -10.20
CA PHE A 8 -5.33 -7.96 -11.46
C PHE A 8 -5.65 -6.50 -11.18
N VAL A 9 -4.83 -5.63 -11.71
CA VAL A 9 -5.12 -4.20 -11.73
C VAL A 9 -5.63 -3.85 -13.12
N TYR A 10 -6.87 -3.41 -13.21
CA TYR A 10 -7.43 -2.93 -14.48
C TYR A 10 -7.47 -1.41 -14.45
N ILE A 11 -6.87 -0.81 -15.46
CA ILE A 11 -7.00 0.61 -15.77
C ILE A 11 -7.96 0.69 -16.96
N THR A 12 -9.10 1.32 -16.74
CA THR A 12 -10.02 1.64 -17.84
C THR A 12 -9.88 3.13 -18.13
N ASP A 13 -9.18 3.45 -19.20
CA ASP A 13 -9.26 4.76 -19.82
C ASP A 13 -9.91 4.62 -21.21
N LEU A 14 -10.95 5.40 -21.42
CA LEU A 14 -11.58 5.59 -22.72
C LEU A 14 -11.03 6.92 -23.28
N ASP A 15 -10.30 6.80 -24.39
CA ASP A 15 -9.79 7.86 -25.25
C ASP A 15 -8.63 8.73 -24.68
N ASP A 16 -7.42 8.27 -24.86
CA ASP A 16 -6.29 8.91 -25.58
C ASP A 16 -5.06 8.03 -25.41
N GLN A 17 -4.34 7.76 -26.51
CA GLN A 17 -3.13 6.95 -26.49
C GLN A 17 -2.06 7.63 -25.61
N PRO A 18 -1.64 7.05 -24.47
CA PRO A 18 -0.53 7.59 -23.74
C PRO A 18 0.77 7.19 -24.44
N GLU A 19 1.64 8.17 -24.68
CA GLU A 19 3.06 7.86 -24.84
C GLU A 19 3.51 7.11 -23.58
N THR A 20 3.80 5.83 -23.75
CA THR A 20 4.39 4.98 -22.72
C THR A 20 5.80 5.49 -22.44
N THR A 21 5.93 6.35 -21.45
CA THR A 21 7.20 6.46 -20.76
C THR A 21 7.25 5.25 -19.83
N GLU A 22 7.93 4.19 -20.29
CA GLU A 22 8.33 3.08 -19.42
C GLU A 22 9.12 3.70 -18.26
N MET A 23 8.48 3.83 -17.11
CA MET A 23 9.23 3.92 -15.87
C MET A 23 9.75 2.52 -15.62
N THR A 24 10.88 2.24 -16.25
CA THR A 24 11.66 1.05 -15.99
C THR A 24 11.87 0.96 -14.49
N ASP A 25 11.52 -0.21 -13.98
CA ASP A 25 11.91 -0.78 -12.69
C ASP A 25 12.55 0.23 -11.74
N ILE A 26 11.81 0.60 -10.76
CA ILE A 26 12.35 1.35 -9.63
C ILE A 26 13.55 0.55 -9.15
N ASP A 27 14.74 1.11 -9.29
CA ASP A 27 16.03 0.51 -8.92
C ASP A 27 16.12 0.10 -7.44
N VAL A 28 15.14 0.43 -6.62
CA VAL A 28 14.92 -0.13 -5.27
C VAL A 28 14.91 -1.66 -5.25
N VAL A 29 14.61 -2.31 -6.38
CA VAL A 29 14.61 -3.77 -6.48
C VAL A 29 15.97 -4.35 -6.79
N LYS A 30 16.92 -3.58 -7.34
CA LYS A 30 18.28 -4.05 -7.62
C LYS A 30 19.18 -4.19 -6.38
N ALA A 31 18.83 -3.53 -5.26
CA ALA A 31 19.58 -3.62 -4.01
C ALA A 31 19.43 -4.97 -3.29
N TYR A 32 18.48 -5.81 -3.68
CA TYR A 32 18.25 -7.10 -3.07
C TYR A 32 18.47 -8.21 -4.10
N GLY A 33 19.70 -8.69 -4.12
CA GLY A 33 20.14 -9.83 -4.94
C GLY A 33 19.28 -11.07 -4.73
N ASP A 34 19.07 -11.74 -5.84
CA ASP A 34 18.72 -13.13 -6.05
C ASP A 34 17.85 -13.86 -5.03
N SER A 35 16.67 -14.19 -5.50
CA SER A 35 15.66 -15.14 -5.03
C SER A 35 14.43 -14.52 -4.35
N LEU A 36 13.66 -13.75 -5.12
CA LEU A 36 12.31 -13.40 -4.73
C LEU A 36 11.36 -13.56 -5.92
N SER A 37 10.41 -14.48 -5.82
CA SER A 37 9.23 -14.47 -6.67
C SER A 37 8.50 -13.13 -6.41
N ARG A 38 8.68 -12.21 -7.35
CA ARG A 38 8.11 -10.86 -7.31
C ARG A 38 6.62 -10.95 -7.57
N ILE A 39 5.81 -10.50 -6.62
CA ILE A 39 4.49 -10.00 -6.96
C ILE A 39 4.75 -8.55 -7.41
N ALA A 40 4.85 -8.35 -8.71
CA ALA A 40 4.92 -7.01 -9.28
C ALA A 40 3.55 -6.37 -9.11
N VAL A 41 3.45 -5.38 -8.23
CA VAL A 41 2.32 -4.45 -8.24
C VAL A 41 2.69 -3.38 -9.25
N ASP A 42 2.21 -3.52 -10.49
CA ASP A 42 2.32 -2.46 -11.48
C ASP A 42 1.42 -1.30 -11.05
N VAL A 43 2.03 -0.28 -10.47
CA VAL A 43 1.36 0.99 -10.21
C VAL A 43 1.68 1.93 -11.35
N THR A 44 0.85 1.93 -12.38
CA THR A 44 0.95 2.94 -13.44
C THR A 44 0.35 4.25 -12.94
N VAL A 45 1.19 5.23 -12.64
CA VAL A 45 0.74 6.58 -12.26
C VAL A 45 0.55 7.40 -13.54
N SER A 46 -0.67 7.51 -14.03
CA SER A 46 -1.02 8.47 -15.07
C SER A 46 -1.28 9.86 -14.46
N LYS A 47 -0.95 10.92 -15.21
CA LYS A 47 -1.14 12.34 -14.82
C LYS A 47 -2.62 12.67 -14.50
N PRO A 48 -2.89 13.68 -13.65
CA PRO A 48 -4.15 13.81 -12.90
C PRO A 48 -5.31 14.31 -13.75
N SER A 49 -6.13 13.40 -14.21
CA SER A 49 -7.57 13.59 -14.32
C SER A 49 -8.16 12.35 -13.63
N ALA A 50 -8.93 12.55 -12.58
CA ALA A 50 -9.64 11.56 -11.77
C ALA A 50 -8.93 10.18 -11.66
N THR A 51 -7.88 10.10 -10.85
CA THR A 51 -7.13 8.84 -10.66
C THR A 51 -8.04 7.83 -9.98
N SER A 52 -8.48 6.83 -10.71
CA SER A 52 -9.18 5.66 -10.16
C SER A 52 -8.16 4.55 -9.91
N LEU A 53 -8.05 4.09 -8.67
CA LEU A 53 -7.24 2.94 -8.30
C LEU A 53 -8.15 1.79 -7.93
N THR A 54 -7.85 0.60 -8.44
CA THR A 54 -8.68 -0.59 -8.21
C THR A 54 -7.80 -1.77 -7.84
N SER A 55 -8.27 -2.59 -6.90
CA SER A 55 -7.70 -3.88 -6.57
C SER A 55 -8.81 -4.90 -6.30
N ALA A 56 -8.52 -6.18 -6.49
CA ALA A 56 -9.49 -7.26 -6.29
C ALA A 56 -8.88 -8.42 -5.49
N PHE A 57 -9.75 -9.12 -4.78
CA PHE A 57 -9.45 -10.37 -4.09
C PHE A 57 -10.68 -11.28 -4.21
N GLU A 58 -10.56 -12.39 -4.96
CA GLU A 58 -11.68 -13.28 -5.29
C GLU A 58 -12.88 -12.53 -5.89
N ASP A 59 -14.04 -12.56 -5.21
CA ASP A 59 -15.26 -11.86 -5.62
C ASP A 59 -15.41 -10.46 -5.00
N PHE A 60 -14.37 -9.97 -4.35
CA PHE A 60 -14.33 -8.63 -3.76
C PHE A 60 -13.54 -7.67 -4.64
N THR A 61 -14.00 -6.43 -4.69
CA THR A 61 -13.31 -5.34 -5.38
C THR A 61 -13.27 -4.12 -4.47
N ILE A 62 -12.11 -3.45 -4.43
CA ILE A 62 -11.97 -2.12 -3.85
C ILE A 62 -11.63 -1.13 -4.96
N VAL A 63 -12.36 -0.04 -5.01
CA VAL A 63 -12.15 1.08 -5.93
C VAL A 63 -11.99 2.36 -5.12
N VAL A 64 -11.00 3.17 -5.50
CA VAL A 64 -10.83 4.52 -4.97
C VAL A 64 -10.87 5.50 -6.11
N GLU A 65 -11.88 6.34 -6.14
CA GLU A 65 -12.14 7.31 -7.18
C GLU A 65 -12.67 8.61 -6.57
N GLU A 66 -12.16 9.74 -6.99
CA GLU A 66 -12.58 11.08 -6.52
C GLU A 66 -12.66 11.22 -4.98
N GLY A 67 -11.75 10.56 -4.28
CA GLY A 67 -11.72 10.53 -2.82
C GLY A 67 -12.80 9.64 -2.18
N ILE A 68 -13.50 8.82 -2.97
CA ILE A 68 -14.48 7.84 -2.47
C ILE A 68 -13.82 6.47 -2.46
N ILE A 69 -13.76 5.83 -1.31
CA ILE A 69 -13.39 4.42 -1.15
C ILE A 69 -14.67 3.59 -1.23
N ARG A 70 -14.75 2.73 -2.23
CA ARG A 70 -15.85 1.78 -2.42
C ARG A 70 -15.35 0.36 -2.31
N ILE A 71 -16.05 -0.47 -1.53
CA ILE A 71 -15.79 -1.91 -1.45
C ILE A 71 -17.06 -2.63 -1.84
N GLU A 72 -16.93 -3.59 -2.76
CA GLU A 72 -18.01 -4.39 -3.31
C GLU A 72 -17.69 -5.88 -3.18
N LYS A 73 -18.74 -6.70 -3.11
CA LYS A 73 -18.67 -8.15 -3.24
C LYS A 73 -19.65 -8.61 -4.29
N SER A 74 -19.18 -9.32 -5.33
CA SER A 74 -20.04 -9.80 -6.44
C SER A 74 -20.93 -8.68 -6.99
N HIS A 75 -20.34 -7.47 -7.21
CA HIS A 75 -21.02 -6.23 -7.64
C HIS A 75 -22.02 -5.63 -6.64
N SER A 76 -22.15 -6.21 -5.45
CA SER A 76 -22.99 -5.64 -4.39
C SER A 76 -22.14 -4.72 -3.49
N LYS A 77 -22.60 -3.48 -3.36
CA LYS A 77 -21.91 -2.49 -2.53
C LYS A 77 -21.95 -2.86 -1.05
N LEU A 78 -20.77 -2.93 -0.42
CA LEU A 78 -20.62 -3.15 1.01
C LEU A 78 -20.36 -1.85 1.77
N ILE A 79 -19.53 -0.95 1.19
CA ILE A 79 -19.19 0.34 1.80
C ILE A 79 -18.92 1.38 0.71
N ASP A 80 -19.33 2.63 0.99
CA ASP A 80 -18.86 3.85 0.34
C ASP A 80 -18.36 4.80 1.43
N LYS A 81 -17.12 5.27 1.32
CA LYS A 81 -16.54 6.21 2.28
C LYS A 81 -15.89 7.36 1.54
N LYS A 82 -16.45 8.55 1.67
CA LYS A 82 -15.86 9.78 1.16
C LYS A 82 -14.79 10.30 2.10
N ILE A 83 -13.68 10.76 1.52
CA ILE A 83 -12.57 11.39 2.21
C ILE A 83 -12.26 12.69 1.47
N ASP A 84 -12.40 13.80 2.16
CA ASP A 84 -12.17 15.11 1.56
C ASP A 84 -10.68 15.34 1.27
N ASN A 85 -10.40 15.91 0.09
CA ASN A 85 -9.04 16.23 -0.37
C ASN A 85 -8.09 15.02 -0.32
N PHE A 86 -8.59 13.83 -0.65
CA PHE A 86 -7.78 12.61 -0.67
C PHE A 86 -7.23 12.32 -2.05
N ASN A 87 -5.91 12.18 -2.13
CA ASN A 87 -5.18 11.72 -3.30
C ASN A 87 -4.58 10.35 -2.98
N PRO A 88 -5.16 9.25 -3.50
CA PRO A 88 -4.67 7.91 -3.25
C PRO A 88 -3.33 7.67 -3.94
N SER A 89 -2.42 6.97 -3.28
CA SER A 89 -1.13 6.54 -3.82
C SER A 89 -1.00 5.03 -3.93
N SER A 90 -1.78 4.28 -3.12
CA SER A 90 -1.81 2.82 -3.21
C SER A 90 -3.15 2.25 -2.78
N VAL A 91 -3.57 1.18 -3.45
CA VAL A 91 -4.77 0.39 -3.14
C VAL A 91 -4.44 -1.08 -3.34
N PHE A 92 -4.73 -1.91 -2.35
CA PHE A 92 -4.58 -3.36 -2.49
C PHE A 92 -5.56 -4.12 -1.60
N ALA A 93 -5.91 -5.33 -2.04
CA ALA A 93 -6.73 -6.30 -1.31
C ALA A 93 -5.91 -7.59 -1.13
N THR A 94 -5.92 -8.17 0.06
CA THR A 94 -5.10 -9.32 0.40
C THR A 94 -5.65 -10.04 1.61
N ASP A 95 -5.25 -11.30 1.82
CA ASP A 95 -5.45 -12.04 3.07
C ASP A 95 -4.10 -12.16 3.79
N LEU A 96 -3.80 -11.19 4.66
CA LEU A 96 -2.53 -11.16 5.40
C LEU A 96 -2.55 -12.01 6.67
N ASN A 97 -3.72 -12.16 7.27
CA ASN A 97 -3.87 -12.92 8.51
C ASN A 97 -4.16 -14.40 8.26
N GLY A 98 -4.36 -14.84 7.00
CA GLY A 98 -4.56 -16.22 6.61
C GLY A 98 -5.94 -16.79 6.96
N ASN A 99 -6.95 -15.93 7.16
CA ASN A 99 -8.30 -16.33 7.51
C ASN A 99 -9.20 -16.61 6.30
N GLN A 100 -8.67 -16.51 5.07
CA GLN A 100 -9.34 -16.66 3.78
C GLN A 100 -10.38 -15.56 3.50
N LEU A 101 -10.31 -14.45 4.21
CA LEU A 101 -11.14 -13.27 3.99
C LEU A 101 -10.24 -12.06 3.71
N PRO A 102 -10.69 -11.13 2.84
CA PRO A 102 -9.84 -10.03 2.44
C PRO A 102 -9.72 -8.93 3.50
N GLU A 103 -8.51 -8.41 3.63
CA GLU A 103 -8.27 -7.05 4.09
C GLU A 103 -8.09 -6.12 2.89
N PHE A 104 -8.58 -4.89 3.02
CA PHE A 104 -8.51 -3.85 2.02
C PHE A 104 -7.69 -2.68 2.55
N TRP A 105 -6.79 -2.17 1.72
CA TRP A 105 -5.83 -1.16 2.09
C TRP A 105 -5.85 -0.02 1.08
N VAL A 106 -5.92 1.20 1.60
CA VAL A 106 -5.85 2.42 0.81
C VAL A 106 -4.91 3.36 1.54
N ALA A 107 -3.89 3.85 0.84
CA ALA A 107 -3.01 4.87 1.38
C ALA A 107 -2.89 6.04 0.41
N GLY A 108 -2.59 7.21 0.95
CA GLY A 108 -2.45 8.42 0.16
C GLY A 108 -2.43 9.68 1.02
N LEU A 109 -2.50 10.83 0.38
CA LEU A 109 -2.51 12.13 1.04
C LEU A 109 -3.94 12.64 1.22
N ALA A 110 -4.32 12.96 2.46
CA ALA A 110 -5.49 13.76 2.77
C ALA A 110 -5.02 15.19 3.11
N GLY A 111 -5.12 16.08 2.14
CA GLY A 111 -4.44 17.36 2.18
C GLY A 111 -2.91 17.17 2.20
N LYS A 112 -2.24 17.57 3.29
CA LYS A 112 -0.78 17.40 3.45
C LYS A 112 -0.39 16.17 4.29
N ASN A 113 -1.37 15.44 4.84
CA ASN A 113 -1.10 14.35 5.76
C ASN A 113 -1.26 13.01 5.07
N PHE A 114 -0.25 12.16 5.17
CA PHE A 114 -0.36 10.76 4.77
C PHE A 114 -1.37 10.03 5.67
N ARG A 115 -2.26 9.28 5.05
CA ARG A 115 -3.31 8.52 5.72
C ARG A 115 -3.38 7.11 5.17
N VAL A 116 -3.62 6.17 6.08
CA VAL A 116 -3.92 4.77 5.75
C VAL A 116 -5.34 4.48 6.20
N PHE A 117 -6.15 3.98 5.29
CA PHE A 117 -7.49 3.45 5.54
C PHE A 117 -7.43 1.96 5.29
N ALA A 118 -7.72 1.19 6.32
CA ALA A 118 -7.71 -0.25 6.24
C ALA A 118 -9.04 -0.82 6.72
N PHE A 119 -9.47 -1.90 6.09
CA PHE A 119 -10.73 -2.55 6.38
C PHE A 119 -10.54 -4.07 6.30
N GLU A 120 -11.34 -4.80 7.04
CA GLU A 120 -11.43 -6.25 7.02
C GLU A 120 -12.87 -6.68 6.75
N TYR A 121 -13.04 -7.69 5.91
CA TYR A 121 -14.35 -8.32 5.77
C TYR A 121 -14.48 -9.45 6.77
N VAL A 122 -15.40 -9.32 7.71
CA VAL A 122 -15.63 -10.32 8.74
C VAL A 122 -17.12 -10.42 9.09
N ALA A 123 -17.62 -11.65 9.18
CA ALA A 123 -19.04 -11.94 9.52
C ALA A 123 -20.04 -11.17 8.62
N GLY A 124 -19.78 -11.11 7.32
CA GLY A 124 -20.67 -10.47 6.34
C GLY A 124 -20.60 -8.94 6.31
N LYS A 125 -19.64 -8.32 7.00
CA LYS A 125 -19.51 -6.87 7.11
C LYS A 125 -18.08 -6.41 6.91
N VAL A 126 -17.94 -5.21 6.36
CA VAL A 126 -16.66 -4.50 6.29
C VAL A 126 -16.46 -3.72 7.58
N LYS A 127 -15.36 -3.98 8.29
CA LYS A 127 -14.98 -3.31 9.53
C LYS A 127 -13.67 -2.54 9.34
N PRO A 128 -13.50 -1.36 9.94
CA PRO A 128 -12.23 -0.66 9.88
C PRO A 128 -11.16 -1.36 10.73
N ILE A 129 -9.95 -1.41 10.19
CA ILE A 129 -8.72 -1.82 10.89
C ILE A 129 -7.94 -0.56 11.24
N ARG A 130 -7.40 -0.48 12.44
CA ARG A 130 -6.52 0.62 12.84
C ARG A 130 -5.07 0.28 12.53
N PHE A 131 -4.53 0.86 11.47
CA PHE A 131 -3.12 0.74 11.16
C PHE A 131 -2.26 1.47 12.21
N PRO A 132 -1.14 0.89 12.69
CA PRO A 132 -0.31 1.49 13.72
C PRO A 132 0.35 2.78 13.22
N ALA A 133 0.41 3.78 14.11
CA ALA A 133 1.21 4.96 13.86
C ALA A 133 2.70 4.65 14.03
N ILE A 134 3.55 5.34 13.26
CA ILE A 134 4.99 5.30 13.48
C ILE A 134 5.28 5.98 14.82
N MET A 135 5.93 5.28 15.73
CA MET A 135 6.23 5.76 17.08
C MET A 135 7.63 5.37 17.53
N GLY A 136 8.09 6.00 18.60
CA GLY A 136 9.37 5.68 19.22
C GLY A 136 10.55 5.86 18.26
N ARG A 137 11.48 4.91 18.29
CA ARG A 137 12.71 4.96 17.49
C ARG A 137 12.44 5.05 15.98
N GLN A 138 11.38 4.39 15.47
CA GLN A 138 11.08 4.40 14.05
C GLN A 138 10.77 5.79 13.52
N ARG A 139 10.33 6.71 14.38
CA ARG A 139 9.99 8.09 13.98
C ARG A 139 11.19 9.04 13.99
N PHE A 140 12.33 8.67 14.53
CA PHE A 140 13.49 9.56 14.55
C PHE A 140 13.92 9.91 13.13
N GLY A 141 14.19 11.19 12.92
CA GLY A 141 14.59 11.72 11.63
C GLY A 141 13.48 11.76 10.56
N PHE A 142 12.22 11.47 10.91
CA PHE A 142 11.12 11.45 9.94
C PHE A 142 11.06 12.72 9.09
N ALA A 143 11.21 12.57 7.77
CA ALA A 143 11.25 13.65 6.77
C ALA A 143 10.14 13.55 5.72
N GLY A 144 9.09 12.75 5.97
CA GLY A 144 7.96 12.58 5.04
C GLY A 144 8.25 11.63 3.88
N GLY A 145 7.51 11.76 2.77
CA GLY A 145 7.64 10.83 1.65
C GLY A 145 7.06 9.45 1.95
N ASP A 146 5.97 9.43 2.72
CA ASP A 146 5.34 8.19 3.14
C ASP A 146 4.80 7.38 1.96
N SER A 147 4.97 6.07 2.03
CA SER A 147 4.45 5.12 1.07
C SER A 147 4.01 3.83 1.81
N LEU A 148 3.00 3.16 1.27
CA LEU A 148 2.50 1.88 1.79
C LEU A 148 2.45 0.86 0.68
N TYR A 149 3.04 -0.30 0.89
CA TYR A 149 3.05 -1.38 -0.08
C TYR A 149 3.09 -2.76 0.59
N LEU A 150 2.88 -3.80 -0.20
CA LEU A 150 2.99 -5.19 0.23
C LEU A 150 4.36 -5.74 -0.16
N GLU A 151 5.00 -6.42 0.78
CA GLU A 151 6.17 -7.24 0.49
C GLU A 151 6.01 -8.60 1.15
N LYS A 152 5.84 -9.65 0.33
CA LYS A 152 5.52 -11.00 0.81
C LYS A 152 4.23 -11.00 1.64
N SER A 153 4.33 -11.33 2.93
CA SER A 153 3.21 -11.37 3.87
C SER A 153 3.25 -10.21 4.88
N ALA A 154 3.88 -9.10 4.52
CA ALA A 154 3.98 -7.93 5.37
C ALA A 154 3.47 -6.67 4.66
N ILE A 155 2.86 -5.78 5.42
CA ILE A 155 2.63 -4.42 4.99
C ILE A 155 3.88 -3.62 5.35
N VAL A 156 4.39 -2.89 4.37
CA VAL A 156 5.55 -2.03 4.55
C VAL A 156 5.11 -0.58 4.50
N HIS A 157 5.39 0.15 5.57
CA HIS A 157 5.29 1.60 5.61
C HIS A 157 6.70 2.16 5.50
N SER A 158 7.00 2.81 4.40
CA SER A 158 8.28 3.46 4.17
C SER A 158 8.16 4.97 4.13
N PHE A 159 9.23 5.68 4.48
CA PHE A 159 9.31 7.13 4.50
C PHE A 159 10.78 7.58 4.49
N ASN A 160 11.01 8.83 4.08
CA ASN A 160 12.33 9.42 4.18
C ASN A 160 12.68 9.76 5.64
N PHE A 161 13.95 9.60 6.00
CA PHE A 161 14.47 10.06 7.27
C PHE A 161 15.79 10.83 7.08
N GLU A 162 16.07 11.74 7.99
CA GLU A 162 17.27 12.59 8.00
C GLU A 162 17.77 12.78 9.43
N ASN A 163 19.09 12.91 9.58
CA ASN A 163 19.75 13.24 10.86
C ASN A 163 19.39 12.27 12.01
N ASP A 164 19.20 10.98 11.72
CA ASP A 164 18.96 9.99 12.76
C ASP A 164 20.27 9.50 13.36
N SER A 165 20.57 9.94 14.59
CA SER A 165 21.76 9.54 15.33
C SER A 165 21.75 8.08 15.82
N TYR A 166 20.65 7.37 15.64
CA TYR A 166 20.50 5.96 16.01
C TYR A 166 20.57 5.01 14.81
N SER A 167 20.73 5.57 13.61
CA SER A 167 20.92 4.82 12.37
C SER A 167 22.40 4.80 11.99
N ASP A 168 22.84 3.72 11.34
CA ASP A 168 24.19 3.62 10.78
C ASP A 168 24.38 4.53 9.55
N ILE A 169 23.27 5.00 8.98
CA ILE A 169 23.23 5.94 7.87
C ILE A 169 22.54 7.24 8.30
N THR A 170 23.04 8.39 7.80
CA THR A 170 22.60 9.71 8.27
C THR A 170 21.23 10.10 7.71
N SER A 171 20.93 9.66 6.46
CA SER A 171 19.68 9.93 5.78
C SER A 171 19.36 8.86 4.76
N GLY A 172 18.10 8.65 4.47
CA GLY A 172 17.69 7.60 3.54
C GLY A 172 16.19 7.33 3.56
N ILE A 173 15.85 6.08 3.27
CA ILE A 173 14.49 5.57 3.34
C ILE A 173 14.42 4.56 4.48
N ARG A 174 13.49 4.77 5.41
CA ARG A 174 13.18 3.79 6.46
C ARG A 174 11.96 2.99 6.07
N ALA A 175 12.07 1.66 6.09
CA ALA A 175 11.00 0.71 5.82
C ALA A 175 10.62 -0.06 7.09
N CYS A 176 9.40 0.13 7.57
CA CYS A 176 8.83 -0.52 8.74
C CYS A 176 7.88 -1.64 8.29
N TYR A 177 8.22 -2.90 8.59
CA TYR A 177 7.50 -4.09 8.18
C TYR A 177 6.54 -4.54 9.27
N TYR A 178 5.25 -4.56 8.97
CA TYR A 178 4.20 -4.98 9.88
C TYR A 178 3.58 -6.29 9.42
N LYS A 179 3.45 -7.23 10.36
CA LYS A 179 2.62 -8.43 10.19
C LYS A 179 1.27 -8.19 10.82
N TYR A 180 0.22 -8.48 10.08
CA TYR A 180 -1.15 -8.50 10.60
C TYR A 180 -1.50 -9.91 11.07
N ARG A 181 -2.07 -10.03 12.26
CA ARG A 181 -2.37 -11.30 12.89
C ARG A 181 -3.87 -11.60 12.89
N VAL A 182 -4.21 -12.85 13.05
CA VAL A 182 -5.61 -13.33 13.15
C VAL A 182 -6.39 -12.66 14.28
N ASP A 183 -5.71 -12.26 15.35
CA ASP A 183 -6.33 -11.54 16.48
C ASP A 183 -6.58 -10.04 16.18
N GLY A 184 -6.31 -9.59 14.97
CA GLY A 184 -6.48 -8.20 14.55
C GLY A 184 -5.37 -7.25 15.01
N SER A 185 -4.28 -7.78 15.56
CA SER A 185 -3.13 -6.99 16.01
C SER A 185 -2.05 -6.85 14.92
N PHE A 186 -1.28 -5.76 15.00
CA PHE A 186 -0.08 -5.57 14.19
C PHE A 186 1.17 -5.81 15.03
N VAL A 187 2.15 -6.45 14.42
CA VAL A 187 3.48 -6.58 15.00
C VAL A 187 4.50 -6.03 14.03
N LEU A 188 5.27 -5.04 14.50
CA LEU A 188 6.47 -4.59 13.78
C LEU A 188 7.48 -5.74 13.78
N SER A 189 7.74 -6.33 12.64
CA SER A 189 8.62 -7.50 12.49
C SER A 189 10.07 -7.12 12.24
N LYS A 190 10.30 -6.03 11.51
CA LYS A 190 11.63 -5.47 11.26
C LYS A 190 11.53 -4.00 10.85
N THR A 191 12.64 -3.30 10.98
CA THR A 191 12.88 -1.98 10.41
C THR A 191 14.16 -2.06 9.61
N LEU A 192 14.17 -1.50 8.40
CA LEU A 192 15.36 -1.39 7.55
C LEU A 192 15.58 0.08 7.22
N ASP A 193 16.81 0.52 7.32
CA ASP A 193 17.27 1.82 6.86
C ASP A 193 18.10 1.60 5.60
N LEU A 194 17.73 2.27 4.52
CA LEU A 194 18.31 2.16 3.19
C LEU A 194 18.89 3.50 2.79
N GLU A 195 20.14 3.51 2.34
CA GLU A 195 20.72 4.73 1.76
C GLU A 195 19.96 5.15 0.52
N LYS A 196 19.76 6.46 0.38
CA LYS A 196 19.24 7.04 -0.84
C LYS A 196 20.43 7.21 -1.79
N HIS A 197 20.45 6.42 -2.85
CA HIS A 197 21.40 6.67 -3.93
C HIS A 197 20.92 7.91 -4.70
N ASP A 198 21.66 9.00 -4.59
CA ASP A 198 21.45 10.16 -5.46
C ASP A 198 21.80 9.74 -6.89
N GLU A 199 20.80 9.78 -7.79
CA GLU A 199 20.98 9.63 -9.23
C GLU A 199 21.45 10.94 -9.85
#